data_73670e4b438bcf9703595b337e5a9157
#
_entry.id   73670e4b438bcf9703595b337e5a9157
#
_cell.length_a   1.000
_cell.length_b   1.000
_cell.length_c   1.000
_cell.angle_alpha   90.00
_cell.angle_beta   90.00
_cell.angle_gamma   90.00
#
_symmetry.space_group_name_H-M   'P 1'
#
loop_
_entity.id
_entity.type
_entity.pdbx_description
1 polymer ?
#
loop_
_entity_poly.entity_id
_entity_poly.type
_entity_poly.pdbx_seq_one_letter_code
_entity_poly.pdbx_strand_id
1 'polypeptide(L)'
;MTWLAEQRGVSVDDPEGLVDLVVDVELAADADGRLSRVTVDGVDHTDDVKAPAVEAAVSAVSAVPEVRAALLGRQRDLAAGRRIVMAGRDIGTVVLPDADLKIYLNASVEERARRRAEQRGLDPTGPAGIAILEALRRRDRLDSTRAVAPLRIARDARVIDTDGNELEDTVGAVVGAIRDAEARLAPARSVR
;
A
#
# COMPACT_ATOMS: atom_id res chain seq x y z
N MET A 1 -5.69 -9.01 -7.72
CA MET A 1 -4.96 -9.29 -8.95
C MET A 1 -3.89 -10.38 -8.76
N THR A 2 -2.84 -10.22 -7.93
CA THR A 2 -1.80 -11.25 -7.72
C THR A 2 -2.38 -12.62 -7.34
N TRP A 3 -3.30 -12.65 -6.36
CA TRP A 3 -4.04 -13.86 -6.02
C TRP A 3 -4.78 -14.47 -7.22
N LEU A 4 -5.46 -13.64 -8.01
CA LEU A 4 -6.23 -14.10 -9.17
C LEU A 4 -5.31 -14.65 -10.26
N ALA A 5 -4.14 -14.05 -10.47
CA ALA A 5 -3.12 -14.57 -11.38
C ALA A 5 -2.65 -15.99 -10.96
N GLU A 6 -2.39 -16.20 -9.66
CA GLU A 6 -2.06 -17.51 -9.13
C GLU A 6 -3.19 -18.52 -9.35
N GLN A 7 -4.46 -18.15 -9.08
CA GLN A 7 -5.61 -19.03 -9.24
C GLN A 7 -5.85 -19.44 -10.71
N ARG A 8 -5.62 -18.50 -11.64
CA ARG A 8 -5.82 -18.74 -13.09
C ARG A 8 -4.55 -19.21 -13.81
N GLY A 9 -3.44 -19.37 -13.09
CA GLY A 9 -2.16 -19.82 -13.66
C GLY A 9 -1.55 -18.83 -14.65
N VAL A 10 -1.85 -17.53 -14.52
CA VAL A 10 -1.28 -16.48 -15.36
C VAL A 10 0.13 -16.15 -14.87
N SER A 11 1.12 -16.27 -15.77
CA SER A 11 2.52 -16.00 -15.45
C SER A 11 2.78 -14.50 -15.30
N VAL A 12 3.79 -14.16 -14.48
CA VAL A 12 4.34 -12.80 -14.41
C VAL A 12 4.97 -12.36 -15.74
N ASP A 13 5.37 -13.30 -16.58
CA ASP A 13 5.92 -13.09 -17.91
C ASP A 13 4.84 -12.94 -19.00
N ASP A 14 3.57 -12.92 -18.63
CA ASP A 14 2.42 -12.66 -19.49
C ASP A 14 1.72 -11.35 -19.08
N PRO A 15 2.25 -10.18 -19.52
CA PRO A 15 1.68 -8.89 -19.16
C PRO A 15 0.24 -8.69 -19.63
N GLU A 16 -0.11 -9.19 -20.81
CA GLU A 16 -1.46 -9.07 -21.39
C GLU A 16 -2.47 -9.86 -20.54
N GLY A 17 -2.16 -11.12 -20.24
CA GLY A 17 -2.98 -11.95 -19.36
C GLY A 17 -3.14 -11.35 -17.95
N LEU A 18 -2.10 -10.72 -17.41
CA LEU A 18 -2.20 -10.02 -16.12
C LEU A 18 -3.10 -8.78 -16.20
N VAL A 19 -3.03 -8.00 -17.27
CA VAL A 19 -3.87 -6.80 -17.47
C VAL A 19 -5.34 -7.17 -17.58
N ASP A 20 -5.67 -8.25 -18.27
CA ASP A 20 -7.04 -8.74 -18.42
C ASP A 20 -7.69 -9.07 -17.08
N LEU A 21 -6.88 -9.48 -16.07
CA LEU A 21 -7.39 -9.75 -14.72
C LEU A 21 -7.80 -8.49 -13.94
N VAL A 22 -7.42 -7.30 -14.38
CA VAL A 22 -7.70 -6.04 -13.65
C VAL A 22 -9.20 -5.75 -13.59
N VAL A 23 -9.95 -6.10 -14.62
CA VAL A 23 -11.39 -5.81 -14.73
C VAL A 23 -12.26 -6.69 -13.84
N ASP A 24 -11.77 -7.86 -13.46
CA ASP A 24 -12.53 -8.87 -12.72
C ASP A 24 -12.55 -8.62 -11.21
N VAL A 25 -11.77 -7.64 -10.73
CA VAL A 25 -11.64 -7.35 -9.30
C VAL A 25 -12.50 -6.16 -8.90
N GLU A 26 -13.42 -6.36 -7.98
CA GLU A 26 -14.25 -5.32 -7.38
C GLU A 26 -13.80 -5.04 -5.95
N LEU A 27 -13.86 -3.77 -5.55
CA LEU A 27 -13.49 -3.30 -4.23
C LEU A 27 -14.68 -2.60 -3.60
N ALA A 28 -15.04 -2.99 -2.38
CA ALA A 28 -16.10 -2.34 -1.62
C ALA A 28 -15.58 -1.78 -0.29
N ALA A 29 -16.12 -0.63 0.10
CA ALA A 29 -15.87 -0.03 1.40
C ALA A 29 -17.01 -0.35 2.38
N ASP A 30 -16.68 -0.37 3.68
CA ASP A 30 -17.66 -0.44 4.76
C ASP A 30 -18.34 0.92 5.02
N ALA A 31 -19.19 0.97 6.04
CA ALA A 31 -19.91 2.19 6.43
C ALA A 31 -18.96 3.34 6.87
N ASP A 32 -17.76 2.99 7.35
CA ASP A 32 -16.73 3.94 7.74
C ASP A 32 -15.82 4.36 6.56
N GLY A 33 -16.08 3.84 5.36
CA GLY A 33 -15.32 4.13 4.15
C GLY A 33 -13.99 3.35 4.06
N ARG A 34 -13.76 2.34 4.90
CA ARG A 34 -12.58 1.49 4.84
C ARG A 34 -12.78 0.40 3.78
N LEU A 35 -11.75 0.10 3.02
CA LEU A 35 -11.77 -1.07 2.13
C LEU A 35 -11.99 -2.32 2.97
N SER A 36 -13.17 -2.93 2.81
CA SER A 36 -13.62 -4.07 3.64
C SER A 36 -13.79 -5.34 2.85
N ARG A 37 -13.98 -5.24 1.53
CA ARG A 37 -14.25 -6.41 0.70
C ARG A 37 -13.53 -6.34 -0.64
N VAL A 38 -13.01 -7.50 -1.04
CA VAL A 38 -12.46 -7.76 -2.37
C VAL A 38 -13.27 -8.89 -2.98
N THR A 39 -13.96 -8.65 -4.09
CA THR A 39 -14.74 -9.67 -4.80
C THR A 39 -14.18 -9.92 -6.19
N VAL A 40 -14.26 -11.16 -6.62
CA VAL A 40 -13.96 -11.60 -7.98
C VAL A 40 -15.12 -12.47 -8.44
N ASP A 41 -15.70 -12.16 -9.58
CA ASP A 41 -16.89 -12.86 -10.13
C ASP A 41 -18.04 -12.95 -9.10
N GLY A 42 -18.20 -11.91 -8.26
CA GLY A 42 -19.23 -11.83 -7.22
C GLY A 42 -18.94 -12.64 -5.95
N VAL A 43 -17.81 -13.33 -5.86
CA VAL A 43 -17.38 -14.13 -4.68
C VAL A 43 -16.39 -13.32 -3.85
N ASP A 44 -16.55 -13.38 -2.52
CA ASP A 44 -15.66 -12.69 -1.57
C ASP A 44 -14.35 -13.46 -1.38
N HIS A 45 -13.24 -12.78 -1.63
CA HIS A 45 -11.87 -13.27 -1.51
C HIS A 45 -11.02 -12.37 -0.59
N THR A 46 -11.66 -11.62 0.29
CA THR A 46 -10.98 -10.63 1.15
C THR A 46 -9.86 -11.23 2.02
N ASP A 47 -10.03 -12.45 2.49
CA ASP A 47 -8.99 -13.12 3.28
C ASP A 47 -7.97 -13.86 2.40
N ASP A 48 -8.40 -14.38 1.27
CA ASP A 48 -7.52 -15.09 0.33
C ASP A 48 -6.41 -14.17 -0.21
N VAL A 49 -6.74 -12.90 -0.50
CA VAL A 49 -5.75 -11.93 -1.02
C VAL A 49 -4.68 -11.53 0.01
N LYS A 50 -4.85 -11.90 1.27
CA LYS A 50 -3.89 -11.67 2.36
C LYS A 50 -2.97 -12.87 2.61
N ALA A 51 -3.13 -13.96 1.85
CA ALA A 51 -2.34 -15.17 2.03
C ALA A 51 -0.83 -14.90 1.87
N PRO A 52 0.03 -15.60 2.63
CA PRO A 52 1.49 -15.42 2.54
C PRO A 52 2.07 -15.63 1.14
N ALA A 53 1.50 -16.55 0.35
CA ALA A 53 1.89 -16.80 -1.04
C ALA A 53 1.67 -15.55 -1.89
N VAL A 54 0.47 -14.95 -1.83
CA VAL A 54 0.14 -13.70 -2.54
C VAL A 54 1.10 -12.59 -2.15
N GLU A 55 1.42 -12.49 -0.86
CA GLU A 55 2.37 -11.48 -0.37
C GLU A 55 3.78 -11.67 -0.94
N ALA A 56 4.22 -12.91 -1.13
CA ALA A 56 5.52 -13.22 -1.74
C ALA A 56 5.56 -12.84 -3.23
N ALA A 57 4.46 -13.04 -3.95
CA ALA A 57 4.37 -12.80 -5.40
C ALA A 57 4.04 -11.34 -5.79
N VAL A 58 3.43 -10.56 -4.87
CA VAL A 58 2.93 -9.21 -5.18
C VAL A 58 3.99 -8.27 -5.75
N SER A 59 5.24 -8.38 -5.32
CA SER A 59 6.33 -7.52 -5.79
C SER A 59 6.67 -7.78 -7.26
N ALA A 60 6.66 -9.03 -7.70
CA ALA A 60 6.90 -9.41 -9.09
C ALA A 60 5.78 -8.89 -9.99
N VAL A 61 4.53 -9.18 -9.67
CA VAL A 61 3.36 -8.71 -10.43
C VAL A 61 3.29 -7.18 -10.46
N SER A 62 3.57 -6.51 -9.34
CA SER A 62 3.54 -5.04 -9.27
C SER A 62 4.72 -4.36 -9.97
N ALA A 63 5.75 -5.10 -10.38
CA ALA A 63 6.86 -4.58 -11.18
C ALA A 63 6.56 -4.55 -12.69
N VAL A 64 5.53 -5.25 -13.16
CA VAL A 64 5.12 -5.30 -14.58
C VAL A 64 4.55 -3.93 -14.98
N PRO A 65 5.15 -3.22 -15.97
CA PRO A 65 4.76 -1.86 -16.32
C PRO A 65 3.32 -1.76 -16.81
N GLU A 66 2.85 -2.71 -17.60
CA GLU A 66 1.50 -2.76 -18.19
C GLU A 66 0.44 -2.90 -17.08
N VAL A 67 0.69 -3.73 -16.10
CA VAL A 67 -0.16 -3.89 -14.90
C VAL A 67 -0.25 -2.58 -14.14
N ARG A 68 0.87 -1.91 -13.95
CA ARG A 68 0.90 -0.61 -13.28
C ARG A 68 0.10 0.44 -14.02
N ALA A 69 0.27 0.51 -15.36
CA ALA A 69 -0.48 1.42 -16.20
C ALA A 69 -2.00 1.17 -16.11
N ALA A 70 -2.43 -0.09 -16.17
CA ALA A 70 -3.83 -0.47 -16.06
C ALA A 70 -4.45 -0.14 -14.69
N LEU A 71 -3.69 -0.33 -13.59
CA LEU A 71 -4.15 -0.01 -12.24
C LEU A 71 -4.15 1.48 -11.93
N LEU A 72 -3.29 2.28 -12.55
CA LEU A 72 -3.10 3.70 -12.23
C LEU A 72 -4.40 4.50 -12.43
N GLY A 73 -5.10 4.28 -13.55
CA GLY A 73 -6.40 4.91 -13.83
C GLY A 73 -7.41 4.59 -12.73
N ARG A 74 -7.60 3.31 -12.42
CA ARG A 74 -8.55 2.87 -11.38
C ARG A 74 -8.21 3.43 -9.99
N GLN A 75 -6.94 3.49 -9.64
CA GLN A 75 -6.51 4.08 -8.35
C GLN A 75 -6.85 5.57 -8.29
N ARG A 76 -6.65 6.32 -9.38
CA ARG A 76 -6.99 7.74 -9.46
C ARG A 76 -8.50 7.98 -9.43
N ASP A 77 -9.28 7.15 -10.11
CA ASP A 77 -10.75 7.21 -10.10
C ASP A 77 -11.33 7.00 -8.71
N LEU A 78 -10.73 6.12 -7.91
CA LEU A 78 -11.10 5.93 -6.50
C LEU A 78 -10.92 7.20 -5.66
N ALA A 79 -9.93 8.03 -5.99
CA ALA A 79 -9.63 9.27 -5.27
C ALA A 79 -10.39 10.49 -5.81
N ALA A 80 -10.89 10.43 -7.04
CA ALA A 80 -11.47 11.57 -7.73
C ALA A 80 -12.70 12.14 -6.99
N GLY A 81 -12.63 13.42 -6.61
CA GLY A 81 -13.72 14.15 -5.95
C GLY A 81 -14.11 13.64 -4.56
N ARG A 82 -13.24 12.87 -3.90
CA ARG A 82 -13.49 12.26 -2.58
C ARG A 82 -12.42 12.65 -1.56
N ARG A 83 -12.83 12.65 -0.30
CA ARG A 83 -11.89 12.64 0.83
C ARG A 83 -11.46 11.20 1.04
N ILE A 84 -10.20 10.89 0.73
CA ILE A 84 -9.67 9.54 0.79
C ILE A 84 -8.31 9.50 1.47
N VAL A 85 -8.03 8.43 2.18
CA VAL A 85 -6.68 8.07 2.63
C VAL A 85 -6.28 6.82 1.85
N MET A 86 -5.21 6.94 1.09
CA MET A 86 -4.69 5.84 0.27
C MET A 86 -3.29 5.48 0.74
N ALA A 87 -3.07 4.22 1.05
CA ALA A 87 -1.78 3.71 1.49
C ALA A 87 -1.11 2.88 0.39
N GLY A 88 0.19 3.05 0.22
CA GLY A 88 0.99 2.29 -0.74
C GLY A 88 2.42 2.82 -0.81
N ARG A 89 3.22 2.27 -1.71
CA ARG A 89 4.65 2.58 -1.79
C ARG A 89 4.98 3.76 -2.70
N ASP A 90 4.12 4.05 -3.65
CA ASP A 90 4.29 5.10 -4.67
C ASP A 90 3.07 6.00 -4.82
N ILE A 91 2.17 5.99 -3.82
CA ILE A 91 0.94 6.78 -3.87
C ILE A 91 1.26 8.26 -4.01
N GLY A 92 2.11 8.81 -3.15
CA GLY A 92 2.44 10.24 -3.15
C GLY A 92 3.42 10.68 -4.25
N THR A 93 4.01 9.74 -5.00
CA THR A 93 4.99 10.06 -6.06
C THR A 93 4.47 9.81 -7.47
N VAL A 94 3.53 8.85 -7.63
CA VAL A 94 3.04 8.40 -8.94
C VAL A 94 1.52 8.42 -9.04
N VAL A 95 0.83 7.84 -8.06
CA VAL A 95 -0.64 7.70 -8.13
C VAL A 95 -1.32 9.04 -7.91
N LEU A 96 -1.02 9.68 -6.79
CA LEU A 96 -1.59 10.97 -6.36
C LEU A 96 -0.46 11.99 -6.08
N PRO A 97 0.28 12.43 -7.12
CA PRO A 97 1.41 13.35 -6.94
C PRO A 97 0.99 14.73 -6.42
N ASP A 98 -0.29 15.10 -6.60
CA ASP A 98 -0.87 16.37 -6.17
C ASP A 98 -1.79 16.22 -4.95
N ALA A 99 -1.63 15.15 -4.14
CA ALA A 99 -2.40 14.96 -2.92
C ALA A 99 -2.18 16.13 -1.93
N ASP A 100 -3.26 16.56 -1.26
CA ASP A 100 -3.26 17.66 -0.29
C ASP A 100 -2.32 17.44 0.89
N LEU A 101 -2.11 16.17 1.25
CA LEU A 101 -1.17 15.75 2.28
C LEU A 101 -0.51 14.43 1.88
N LYS A 102 0.81 14.40 1.97
CA LYS A 102 1.61 13.19 1.80
C LYS A 102 2.33 12.89 3.09
N ILE A 103 2.18 11.66 3.56
CA ILE A 103 2.88 11.16 4.75
C ILE A 103 3.73 9.97 4.34
N TYR A 104 4.98 9.98 4.76
CA TYR A 104 5.86 8.84 4.64
C TYR A 104 6.13 8.28 6.04
N LEU A 105 5.60 7.10 6.32
CA LEU A 105 5.89 6.38 7.56
C LEU A 105 7.23 5.66 7.38
N ASN A 106 8.23 6.10 8.12
CA ASN A 106 9.55 5.51 8.12
C ASN A 106 9.70 4.53 9.28
N ALA A 107 10.34 3.39 9.02
CA ALA A 107 10.80 2.46 10.03
C ALA A 107 11.99 1.66 9.48
N SER A 108 12.95 1.34 10.35
CA SER A 108 14.05 0.43 10.01
C SER A 108 13.49 -0.93 9.53
N VAL A 109 14.23 -1.62 8.70
CA VAL A 109 13.80 -2.94 8.24
C VAL A 109 13.75 -3.95 9.38
N GLU A 110 14.60 -3.78 10.39
CA GLU A 110 14.65 -4.55 11.63
C GLU A 110 13.36 -4.38 12.43
N GLU A 111 12.93 -3.14 12.64
CA GLU A 111 11.69 -2.84 13.36
C GLU A 111 10.45 -3.38 12.63
N ARG A 112 10.40 -3.22 11.30
CA ARG A 112 9.31 -3.79 10.49
C ARG A 112 9.28 -5.32 10.54
N ALA A 113 10.46 -5.97 10.57
CA ALA A 113 10.57 -7.42 10.72
C ALA A 113 10.10 -7.89 12.10
N ARG A 114 10.49 -7.18 13.16
CA ARG A 114 10.08 -7.45 14.54
C ARG A 114 8.55 -7.39 14.64
N ARG A 115 7.94 -6.27 14.23
CA ARG A 115 6.48 -6.08 14.25
C ARG A 115 5.75 -7.18 13.50
N ARG A 116 6.27 -7.58 12.33
CA ARG A 116 5.66 -8.61 11.52
C ARG A 116 5.77 -10.01 12.12
N ALA A 117 6.89 -10.32 12.76
CA ALA A 117 7.05 -11.58 13.50
C ALA A 117 6.05 -11.66 14.65
N GLU A 118 5.96 -10.60 15.47
CA GLU A 118 5.03 -10.50 16.59
C GLU A 118 3.56 -10.62 16.16
N GLN A 119 3.15 -9.93 15.08
CA GLN A 119 1.80 -10.06 14.51
C GLN A 119 1.44 -11.50 14.10
N ARG A 120 2.44 -12.32 13.79
CA ARG A 120 2.28 -13.73 13.44
C ARG A 120 2.49 -14.68 14.62
N GLY A 121 2.73 -14.17 15.81
CA GLY A 121 3.05 -14.97 17.00
C GLY A 121 4.39 -15.71 16.90
N LEU A 122 5.34 -15.17 16.14
CA LEU A 122 6.65 -15.75 15.90
C LEU A 122 7.72 -15.02 16.74
N ASP A 123 8.78 -15.75 17.13
CA ASP A 123 9.96 -15.14 17.74
C ASP A 123 10.72 -14.29 16.70
N PRO A 124 10.85 -12.96 16.91
CA PRO A 124 11.59 -12.09 15.99
C PRO A 124 13.06 -12.47 15.81
N THR A 125 13.67 -13.12 16.82
CA THR A 125 15.09 -13.53 16.83
C THR A 125 15.29 -14.96 16.34
N GLY A 126 14.21 -15.73 16.23
CA GLY A 126 14.24 -17.10 15.77
C GLY A 126 14.38 -17.22 14.25
N PRO A 127 14.55 -18.45 13.72
CA PRO A 127 14.75 -18.69 12.29
C PRO A 127 13.63 -18.09 11.40
N ALA A 128 12.38 -18.12 11.87
CA ALA A 128 11.24 -17.55 11.16
C ALA A 128 11.30 -16.01 11.14
N GLY A 129 11.69 -15.36 12.23
CA GLY A 129 11.90 -13.91 12.31
C GLY A 129 13.03 -13.44 11.37
N ILE A 130 14.14 -14.18 11.34
CA ILE A 130 15.26 -13.93 10.42
C ILE A 130 14.80 -14.04 8.97
N ALA A 131 14.01 -15.07 8.63
CA ALA A 131 13.49 -15.23 7.29
C ALA A 131 12.57 -14.06 6.87
N ILE A 132 11.76 -13.52 7.80
CA ILE A 132 10.93 -12.32 7.59
C ILE A 132 11.83 -11.10 7.29
N LEU A 133 12.88 -10.88 8.07
CA LEU A 133 13.82 -9.78 7.87
C LEU A 133 14.48 -9.84 6.48
N GLU A 134 14.96 -11.01 6.09
CA GLU A 134 15.57 -11.20 4.78
C GLU A 134 14.58 -10.99 3.63
N ALA A 135 13.33 -11.44 3.79
CA ALA A 135 12.28 -11.22 2.82
C ALA A 135 11.97 -9.72 2.64
N LEU A 136 11.88 -8.98 3.75
CA LEU A 136 11.69 -7.51 3.72
C LEU A 136 12.86 -6.80 3.05
N ARG A 137 14.11 -7.17 3.38
CA ARG A 137 15.30 -6.61 2.73
C ARG A 137 15.32 -6.86 1.22
N ARG A 138 14.94 -8.06 0.78
CA ARG A 138 14.83 -8.37 -0.66
C ARG A 138 13.75 -7.51 -1.32
N ARG A 139 12.58 -7.39 -0.69
CA ARG A 139 11.46 -6.60 -1.19
C ARG A 139 11.83 -5.13 -1.32
N ASP A 140 12.45 -4.54 -0.30
CA ASP A 140 12.86 -3.14 -0.34
C ASP A 140 13.86 -2.86 -1.47
N ARG A 141 14.81 -3.78 -1.71
CA ARG A 141 15.71 -3.67 -2.85
C ARG A 141 14.95 -3.68 -4.17
N LEU A 142 14.04 -4.64 -4.37
CA LEU A 142 13.24 -4.73 -5.60
C LEU A 142 12.41 -3.46 -5.82
N ASP A 143 11.71 -2.99 -4.78
CA ASP A 143 10.86 -1.81 -4.88
C ASP A 143 11.66 -0.52 -5.11
N SER A 144 12.88 -0.41 -4.58
CA SER A 144 13.72 0.77 -4.74
C SER A 144 14.47 0.81 -6.08
N THR A 145 14.75 -0.35 -6.67
CA THR A 145 15.55 -0.46 -7.91
C THR A 145 14.73 -0.68 -9.17
N ARG A 146 13.42 -0.89 -9.04
CA ARG A 146 12.55 -1.08 -10.22
C ARG A 146 12.59 0.13 -11.15
N ALA A 147 12.53 -0.12 -12.44
CA ALA A 147 12.62 0.93 -13.46
C ALA A 147 11.39 1.86 -13.45
N VAL A 148 10.21 1.32 -13.14
CA VAL A 148 8.94 2.07 -13.13
C VAL A 148 8.47 2.26 -11.70
N ALA A 149 8.17 3.49 -11.32
CA ALA A 149 7.67 3.91 -10.01
C ALA A 149 8.48 3.33 -8.82
N PRO A 150 9.79 3.58 -8.74
CA PRO A 150 10.61 3.11 -7.62
C PRO A 150 10.11 3.68 -6.30
N LEU A 151 10.30 2.94 -5.21
CA LEU A 151 10.00 3.43 -3.87
C LEU A 151 10.87 4.66 -3.57
N ARG A 152 10.23 5.81 -3.44
CA ARG A 152 10.87 7.09 -3.11
C ARG A 152 9.98 7.92 -2.19
N ILE A 153 10.61 8.70 -1.36
CA ILE A 153 9.90 9.70 -0.54
C ILE A 153 9.54 10.87 -1.47
N ALA A 154 8.27 11.28 -1.49
CA ALA A 154 7.86 12.47 -2.20
C ALA A 154 8.52 13.71 -1.57
N ARG A 155 8.92 14.68 -2.39
CA ARG A 155 9.69 15.86 -1.91
C ARG A 155 8.93 16.70 -0.88
N ASP A 156 7.61 16.69 -0.96
CA ASP A 156 6.67 17.41 -0.11
C ASP A 156 6.03 16.50 0.97
N ALA A 157 6.52 15.28 1.13
CA ALA A 157 6.00 14.37 2.14
C ALA A 157 6.48 14.76 3.55
N ARG A 158 5.56 14.74 4.50
CA ARG A 158 5.89 14.75 5.93
C ARG A 158 6.39 13.37 6.32
N VAL A 159 7.64 13.26 6.73
CA VAL A 159 8.23 12.01 7.22
C VAL A 159 7.89 11.87 8.70
N ILE A 160 7.36 10.70 9.08
CA ILE A 160 7.10 10.31 10.47
C ILE A 160 7.93 9.06 10.72
N ASP A 161 8.90 9.16 11.61
CA ASP A 161 9.67 8.02 12.08
C ASP A 161 8.85 7.24 13.11
N THR A 162 8.79 5.93 12.95
CA THR A 162 7.98 5.07 13.79
C THR A 162 8.79 3.99 14.52
N ASP A 163 10.11 4.03 14.46
CA ASP A 163 10.96 3.12 15.24
C ASP A 163 10.73 3.35 16.73
N GLY A 164 10.43 2.27 17.46
CA GLY A 164 10.16 2.32 18.89
C GLY A 164 8.81 2.95 19.29
N ASN A 165 8.00 3.42 18.35
CA ASN A 165 6.67 3.95 18.65
C ASN A 165 5.66 2.83 18.85
N GLU A 166 4.74 3.05 19.78
CA GLU A 166 3.50 2.31 19.84
C GLU A 166 2.55 2.73 18.70
N LEU A 167 1.56 1.90 18.41
CA LEU A 167 0.59 2.18 17.34
C LEU A 167 -0.13 3.51 17.55
N GLU A 168 -0.55 3.77 18.79
CA GLU A 168 -1.28 4.95 19.21
C GLU A 168 -0.50 6.24 18.97
N ASP A 169 0.82 6.24 19.20
CA ASP A 169 1.71 7.38 18.95
C ASP A 169 1.76 7.71 17.44
N THR A 170 1.90 6.66 16.64
CA THR A 170 1.92 6.81 15.18
C THR A 170 0.58 7.31 14.65
N VAL A 171 -0.53 6.74 15.13
CA VAL A 171 -1.89 7.20 14.77
C VAL A 171 -2.09 8.65 15.19
N GLY A 172 -1.68 9.03 16.40
CA GLY A 172 -1.75 10.40 16.89
C GLY A 172 -0.99 11.38 15.99
N ALA A 173 0.22 11.04 15.57
CA ALA A 173 1.04 11.85 14.67
C ALA A 173 0.40 12.00 13.27
N VAL A 174 -0.17 10.93 12.73
CA VAL A 174 -0.89 10.97 11.43
C VAL A 174 -2.14 11.82 11.52
N VAL A 175 -2.98 11.64 12.56
CA VAL A 175 -4.20 12.43 12.78
C VAL A 175 -3.86 13.90 12.97
N GLY A 176 -2.78 14.22 13.71
CA GLY A 176 -2.27 15.57 13.85
C GLY A 176 -1.92 16.20 12.49
N ALA A 177 -1.18 15.46 11.66
CA ALA A 177 -0.81 15.90 10.32
C ALA A 177 -2.03 16.18 9.41
N ILE A 178 -3.06 15.32 9.49
CA ILE A 178 -4.31 15.51 8.74
C ILE A 178 -5.02 16.78 9.19
N ARG A 179 -5.18 17.00 10.50
CA ARG A 179 -5.81 18.20 11.05
C ARG A 179 -5.08 19.49 10.65
N ASP A 180 -3.75 19.47 10.67
CA ASP A 180 -2.93 20.60 10.22
C ASP A 180 -3.16 20.89 8.72
N ALA A 181 -3.27 19.86 7.89
CA ALA A 181 -3.56 20.02 6.47
C ALA A 181 -4.97 20.56 6.23
N GLU A 182 -5.98 20.03 6.90
CA GLU A 182 -7.36 20.51 6.84
C GLU A 182 -7.48 21.98 7.25
N ALA A 183 -6.78 22.38 8.31
CA ALA A 183 -6.77 23.76 8.77
C ALA A 183 -6.16 24.73 7.73
N ARG A 184 -5.15 24.27 6.98
CA ARG A 184 -4.54 25.07 5.89
C ARG A 184 -5.43 25.18 4.65
N LEU A 185 -6.18 24.12 4.35
CA LEU A 185 -7.08 24.05 3.19
C LEU A 185 -8.46 24.68 3.45
N ALA A 186 -8.82 24.87 4.72
CA ALA A 186 -10.06 25.56 5.06
C ALA A 186 -10.05 26.99 4.49
N PRO A 187 -11.08 27.42 3.74
CA PRO A 187 -11.16 28.79 3.26
C PRO A 187 -11.10 29.76 4.46
N ALA A 188 -10.27 30.77 4.36
CA ALA A 188 -10.19 31.80 5.40
C ALA A 188 -11.63 32.27 5.74
N ARG A 189 -12.08 32.02 6.97
CA ARG A 189 -13.37 32.48 7.43
C ARG A 189 -13.36 34.01 7.25
N SER A 190 -14.14 34.52 6.31
CA SER A 190 -14.43 35.95 6.23
C SER A 190 -15.02 36.37 7.57
N VAL A 191 -14.20 37.03 8.38
CA VAL A 191 -14.70 37.78 9.53
C VAL A 191 -15.45 38.97 8.92
N ARG A 192 -16.78 38.92 8.95
CA ARG A 192 -17.65 40.07 8.77
C ARG A 192 -17.93 40.68 10.13
#